data_3f135d1a89afe6227fe7567718787deb
#
_entry.id   3f135d1a89afe6227fe7567718787deb
#
_cell.length_a   1.000
_cell.length_b   1.000
_cell.length_c   1.000
_cell.angle_alpha   90.00
_cell.angle_beta   90.00
_cell.angle_gamma   90.00
#
_symmetry.space_group_name_H-M   'P 1'
#
loop_
_entity.id
_entity.type
_entity.pdbx_description
1 polymer ?
#
loop_
_entity_poly.entity_id
_entity_poly.type
_entity_poly.pdbx_seq_one_letter_code
_entity_poly.pdbx_strand_id
1 'polypeptide(L)'
;MPNGRPILLLTKTRRLVDVLLEHGPMTPAEIGEAIGVPRPTAYRLVSGLNAIELTQTLPDSTVDLNLRWLRLADAAHDSMTEWAGSHVGLEALSAETEQTAYLCVPRVDEAVCIDWSQGRGIGVLMLRPGLSLPLHAGAAGRTMLAYLPDVTDYLTAAPHTAFTPKSLTHAAELKADIERTRNLGYAVSHEDVTIGIGALGVPVFGAGGVLRGTVSLGGLISEIREHEHDLVAAIRATVRQLEDLLRRAG
;
A
#
# COMPACT_ATOMS: atom_id res chain seq x y z
N MET A 1 10.06 -17.70 8.46
CA MET A 1 9.21 -17.24 9.58
C MET A 1 10.08 -16.65 10.67
N PRO A 2 10.06 -15.37 10.98
CA PRO A 2 10.67 -14.89 12.22
C PRO A 2 9.69 -15.18 13.36
N ASN A 3 9.88 -16.31 14.04
CA ASN A 3 9.11 -16.76 15.20
C ASN A 3 9.54 -16.04 16.49
N GLY A 4 9.61 -14.72 16.51
CA GLY A 4 9.81 -13.97 17.73
C GLY A 4 8.50 -13.32 18.17
N ARG A 5 8.02 -13.59 19.40
CA ARG A 5 6.98 -12.75 20.00
C ARG A 5 7.46 -11.29 19.96
N PRO A 6 6.70 -10.36 19.37
CA PRO A 6 7.14 -8.97 19.30
C PRO A 6 7.36 -8.46 20.73
N ILE A 7 8.48 -7.76 20.95
CA ILE A 7 8.77 -7.12 22.23
C ILE A 7 7.67 -6.07 22.46
N LEU A 8 6.95 -6.19 23.56
CA LEU A 8 5.78 -5.35 23.88
C LEU A 8 6.08 -3.83 23.77
N LEU A 9 7.30 -3.44 24.13
CA LEU A 9 7.75 -2.05 23.98
C LEU A 9 7.75 -1.62 22.52
N LEU A 10 8.28 -2.43 21.61
CA LEU A 10 8.33 -2.13 20.17
C LEU A 10 6.92 -2.06 19.55
N THR A 11 6.02 -2.93 20.00
CA THR A 11 4.62 -2.88 19.55
C THR A 11 3.94 -1.57 19.96
N LYS A 12 4.18 -1.10 21.20
CA LYS A 12 3.64 0.17 21.67
C LYS A 12 4.26 1.36 20.93
N THR A 13 5.56 1.29 20.68
CA THR A 13 6.29 2.30 19.88
C THR A 13 5.72 2.40 18.46
N ARG A 14 5.52 1.27 17.78
CA ARG A 14 4.90 1.25 16.46
C ARG A 14 3.53 1.93 16.48
N ARG A 15 2.65 1.54 17.42
CA ARG A 15 1.31 2.16 17.55
C ARG A 15 1.37 3.68 17.76
N LEU A 16 2.35 4.17 18.52
CA LEU A 16 2.54 5.59 18.72
C LEU A 16 2.91 6.30 17.41
N VAL A 17 3.84 5.71 16.65
CA VAL A 17 4.22 6.24 15.33
C VAL A 17 3.02 6.22 14.37
N ASP A 18 2.27 5.10 14.32
CA ASP A 18 1.09 4.95 13.46
C ASP A 18 0.03 6.02 13.78
N VAL A 19 -0.24 6.29 15.06
CA VAL A 19 -1.20 7.32 15.50
C VAL A 19 -0.75 8.73 15.09
N LEU A 20 0.54 9.05 15.20
CA LEU A 20 1.07 10.34 14.73
C LEU A 20 1.01 10.48 13.19
N LEU A 21 1.19 9.37 12.46
CA LEU A 21 1.01 9.36 11.00
C LEU A 21 -0.44 9.65 10.59
N GLU A 22 -1.41 9.11 11.33
CA GLU A 22 -2.84 9.24 11.02
C GLU A 22 -3.44 10.59 11.43
N HIS A 23 -3.02 11.12 12.58
CA HIS A 23 -3.67 12.26 13.23
C HIS A 23 -2.82 13.53 13.24
N GLY A 24 -1.53 13.43 12.88
CA GLY A 24 -0.58 14.53 13.00
C GLY A 24 -0.12 14.76 14.44
N PRO A 25 0.34 16.00 14.77
CA PRO A 25 0.86 16.33 16.10
C PRO A 25 -0.18 16.16 17.20
N MET A 26 0.19 15.47 18.31
CA MET A 26 -0.67 15.16 19.44
C MET A 26 0.05 15.37 20.77
N THR A 27 -0.67 15.69 21.82
CA THR A 27 -0.09 15.71 23.17
C THR A 27 0.23 14.29 23.65
N PRO A 28 1.22 14.10 24.56
CA PRO A 28 1.52 12.79 25.12
C PRO A 28 0.31 12.13 25.83
N ALA A 29 -0.63 12.92 26.33
CA ALA A 29 -1.83 12.42 26.96
C ALA A 29 -2.81 11.81 25.94
N GLU A 30 -3.05 12.51 24.82
CA GLU A 30 -3.89 12.03 23.70
C GLU A 30 -3.28 10.78 23.06
N ILE A 31 -1.96 10.77 22.86
CA ILE A 31 -1.25 9.57 22.39
C ILE A 31 -1.50 8.40 23.34
N GLY A 32 -1.41 8.62 24.66
CA GLY A 32 -1.66 7.58 25.66
C GLY A 32 -3.06 6.98 25.57
N GLU A 33 -4.08 7.81 25.36
CA GLU A 33 -5.47 7.40 25.15
C GLU A 33 -5.62 6.59 23.86
N ALA A 34 -5.08 7.10 22.75
CA ALA A 34 -5.19 6.48 21.43
C ALA A 34 -4.53 5.08 21.38
N ILE A 35 -3.37 4.89 22.03
CA ILE A 35 -2.68 3.58 22.04
C ILE A 35 -3.03 2.71 23.26
N GLY A 36 -3.91 3.16 24.13
CA GLY A 36 -4.39 2.39 25.28
C GLY A 36 -3.33 2.17 26.37
N VAL A 37 -2.51 3.19 26.69
CA VAL A 37 -1.50 3.10 27.75
C VAL A 37 -1.67 4.19 28.80
N PRO A 38 -1.27 3.94 30.08
CA PRO A 38 -1.26 4.96 31.11
C PRO A 38 -0.40 6.18 30.73
N ARG A 39 -0.82 7.39 31.11
CA ARG A 39 -0.09 8.64 30.85
C ARG A 39 1.42 8.56 31.15
N PRO A 40 1.88 8.04 32.30
CA PRO A 40 3.32 7.94 32.57
C PRO A 40 4.07 7.07 31.55
N THR A 41 3.40 6.05 31.00
CA THR A 41 3.98 5.20 29.94
C THR A 41 4.08 5.95 28.63
N ALA A 42 3.06 6.72 28.24
CA ALA A 42 3.07 7.54 27.05
C ALA A 42 4.22 8.58 27.10
N TYR A 43 4.37 9.31 28.20
CA TYR A 43 5.46 10.25 28.39
C TYR A 43 6.85 9.59 28.29
N ARG A 44 7.01 8.39 28.86
CA ARG A 44 8.28 7.64 28.75
C ARG A 44 8.57 7.19 27.33
N LEU A 45 7.55 6.76 26.57
CA LEU A 45 7.69 6.39 25.16
C LEU A 45 8.09 7.60 24.33
N VAL A 46 7.39 8.73 24.47
CA VAL A 46 7.71 9.98 23.79
C VAL A 46 9.12 10.43 24.11
N SER A 47 9.50 10.48 25.39
CA SER A 47 10.87 10.87 25.81
C SER A 47 11.92 9.95 25.20
N GLY A 48 11.68 8.64 25.17
CA GLY A 48 12.58 7.67 24.55
C GLY A 48 12.71 7.87 23.04
N LEU A 49 11.60 8.12 22.33
CA LEU A 49 11.60 8.36 20.89
C LEU A 49 12.24 9.70 20.52
N ASN A 50 12.03 10.76 21.32
CA ASN A 50 12.72 12.03 21.16
C ASN A 50 14.24 11.87 21.34
N ALA A 51 14.68 11.07 22.32
CA ALA A 51 16.10 10.84 22.57
C ALA A 51 16.82 10.13 21.40
N ILE A 52 16.10 9.37 20.59
CA ILE A 52 16.63 8.71 19.38
C ILE A 52 16.19 9.40 18.08
N GLU A 53 15.65 10.61 18.19
CA GLU A 53 15.26 11.49 17.07
C GLU A 53 14.21 10.87 16.12
N LEU A 54 13.32 10.04 16.63
CA LEU A 54 12.18 9.52 15.86
C LEU A 54 10.92 10.39 16.03
N THR A 55 10.83 11.12 17.14
CA THR A 55 9.81 12.16 17.38
C THR A 55 10.47 13.46 17.84
N GLN A 56 9.70 14.54 17.84
CA GLN A 56 10.09 15.85 18.36
C GLN A 56 8.92 16.45 19.13
N THR A 57 9.21 17.24 20.16
CA THR A 57 8.20 18.04 20.85
C THR A 57 8.18 19.43 20.26
N LEU A 58 7.00 19.87 19.83
CA LEU A 58 6.78 21.20 19.28
C LEU A 58 6.60 22.27 20.39
N PRO A 59 6.66 23.58 20.07
CA PRO A 59 6.55 24.66 21.06
C PRO A 59 5.23 24.66 21.86
N ASP A 60 4.15 24.13 21.28
CA ASP A 60 2.84 23.97 21.90
C ASP A 60 2.71 22.71 22.79
N SER A 61 3.81 22.00 23.02
CA SER A 61 3.91 20.76 23.77
C SER A 61 3.24 19.55 23.09
N THR A 62 2.86 19.63 21.83
CA THR A 62 2.49 18.48 21.03
C THR A 62 3.74 17.73 20.56
N VAL A 63 3.57 16.47 20.22
CA VAL A 63 4.62 15.56 19.72
C VAL A 63 4.32 15.27 18.27
N ASP A 64 5.34 15.37 17.43
CA ASP A 64 5.27 15.08 16.00
C ASP A 64 6.40 14.14 15.58
N LEU A 65 6.29 13.58 14.38
CA LEU A 65 7.38 12.83 13.77
C LEU A 65 8.56 13.74 13.48
N ASN A 66 9.78 13.28 13.77
CA ASN A 66 10.98 14.05 13.48
C ASN A 66 11.32 14.00 11.98
N LEU A 67 11.87 15.08 11.42
CA LEU A 67 12.30 15.15 10.02
C LEU A 67 13.35 14.09 9.62
N ARG A 68 13.97 13.43 10.60
CA ARG A 68 14.85 12.28 10.35
C ARG A 68 14.17 11.15 9.56
N TRP A 69 12.85 11.02 9.66
CA TRP A 69 12.09 10.04 8.88
C TRP A 69 12.23 10.23 7.37
N LEU A 70 12.46 11.44 6.88
CA LEU A 70 12.72 11.70 5.46
C LEU A 70 13.99 10.99 5.00
N ARG A 71 15.08 11.01 5.81
CA ARG A 71 16.31 10.29 5.49
C ARG A 71 16.12 8.77 5.51
N LEU A 72 15.28 8.26 6.42
CA LEU A 72 14.96 6.84 6.48
C LEU A 72 14.12 6.42 5.26
N ALA A 73 13.18 7.26 4.85
CA ALA A 73 12.38 7.04 3.63
C ALA A 73 13.26 7.05 2.38
N ASP A 74 14.17 8.03 2.23
CA ASP A 74 15.11 8.11 1.12
C ASP A 74 16.00 6.85 1.06
N ALA A 75 16.58 6.44 2.19
CA ALA A 75 17.41 5.23 2.25
C ALA A 75 16.62 3.95 1.92
N ALA A 76 15.35 3.87 2.33
CA ALA A 76 14.49 2.75 1.97
C ALA A 76 14.19 2.75 0.47
N HIS A 77 13.91 3.91 -0.12
CA HIS A 77 13.67 4.08 -1.55
C HIS A 77 14.92 3.74 -2.37
N ASP A 78 16.09 4.26 -1.98
CA ASP A 78 17.37 3.99 -2.66
C ASP A 78 17.75 2.50 -2.64
N SER A 79 17.29 1.75 -1.63
CA SER A 79 17.51 0.29 -1.56
C SER A 79 16.72 -0.50 -2.59
N MET A 80 15.69 0.11 -3.19
CA MET A 80 14.82 -0.51 -4.21
C MET A 80 15.33 -0.20 -5.62
N THR A 81 16.61 -0.45 -5.89
CA THR A 81 17.30 -0.11 -7.15
C THR A 81 16.63 -0.66 -8.40
N GLU A 82 15.95 -1.80 -8.29
CA GLU A 82 15.22 -2.43 -9.39
C GLU A 82 14.04 -1.58 -9.90
N TRP A 83 13.51 -0.67 -9.07
CA TRP A 83 12.41 0.23 -9.38
C TRP A 83 12.89 1.66 -9.69
N ALA A 84 14.19 1.87 -9.81
CA ALA A 84 14.74 3.17 -10.15
C ALA A 84 14.15 3.67 -11.49
N GLY A 85 13.58 4.88 -11.48
CA GLY A 85 12.92 5.47 -12.65
C GLY A 85 11.45 5.08 -12.86
N SER A 86 10.84 4.27 -11.98
CA SER A 86 9.41 3.92 -12.05
C SER A 86 8.50 5.14 -11.98
N HIS A 87 8.89 6.15 -11.20
CA HIS A 87 8.10 7.36 -10.97
C HIS A 87 7.73 8.09 -12.26
N VAL A 88 8.66 8.20 -13.21
CA VAL A 88 8.41 8.86 -14.52
C VAL A 88 7.27 8.18 -15.28
N GLY A 89 7.22 6.83 -15.26
CA GLY A 89 6.15 6.07 -15.87
C GLY A 89 4.80 6.27 -15.17
N LEU A 90 4.81 6.36 -13.85
CA LEU A 90 3.58 6.61 -13.06
C LEU A 90 3.06 8.04 -13.25
N GLU A 91 3.95 9.04 -13.32
CA GLU A 91 3.57 10.43 -13.63
C GLU A 91 2.91 10.53 -15.01
N ALA A 92 3.52 9.93 -16.02
CA ALA A 92 2.95 9.92 -17.38
C ALA A 92 1.58 9.23 -17.41
N LEU A 93 1.45 8.08 -16.74
CA LEU A 93 0.19 7.34 -16.64
C LEU A 93 -0.90 8.15 -15.92
N SER A 94 -0.56 8.77 -14.81
CA SER A 94 -1.48 9.62 -14.05
C SER A 94 -1.91 10.87 -14.84
N ALA A 95 -0.98 11.51 -15.56
CA ALA A 95 -1.27 12.67 -16.39
C ALA A 95 -2.16 12.32 -17.60
N GLU A 96 -1.95 11.15 -18.22
CA GLU A 96 -2.74 10.67 -19.36
C GLU A 96 -4.17 10.30 -18.95
N THR A 97 -4.31 9.61 -17.81
CA THR A 97 -5.59 9.01 -17.39
C THR A 97 -6.39 9.87 -16.42
N GLU A 98 -5.78 10.91 -15.86
CA GLU A 98 -6.29 11.72 -14.75
C GLU A 98 -6.56 10.93 -13.46
N GLN A 99 -6.30 9.62 -13.45
CA GLN A 99 -6.45 8.73 -12.31
C GLN A 99 -5.16 8.67 -11.48
N THR A 100 -5.27 8.30 -10.20
CA THR A 100 -4.09 8.10 -9.36
C THR A 100 -3.43 6.77 -9.68
N ALA A 101 -2.14 6.83 -10.04
CA ALA A 101 -1.32 5.66 -10.38
C ALA A 101 -0.51 5.18 -9.17
N TYR A 102 -0.40 3.88 -9.01
CA TYR A 102 0.35 3.23 -7.93
C TYR A 102 1.24 2.13 -8.46
N LEU A 103 2.42 2.00 -7.85
CA LEU A 103 3.28 0.83 -7.94
C LEU A 103 3.31 0.14 -6.58
N CYS A 104 2.87 -1.12 -6.54
CA CYS A 104 2.87 -1.92 -5.33
C CYS A 104 3.70 -3.18 -5.51
N VAL A 105 4.33 -3.66 -4.43
CA VAL A 105 5.10 -4.91 -4.39
C VAL A 105 4.54 -5.88 -3.36
N PRO A 106 4.65 -7.21 -3.58
CA PRO A 106 4.18 -8.20 -2.61
C PRO A 106 5.10 -8.28 -1.40
N ARG A 107 4.50 -8.32 -0.21
CA ARG A 107 5.18 -8.54 1.07
C ARG A 107 4.34 -9.45 1.95
N VAL A 108 4.73 -10.71 2.05
CA VAL A 108 3.97 -11.74 2.78
C VAL A 108 2.51 -11.77 2.31
N ASP A 109 1.58 -11.25 3.10
CA ASP A 109 0.13 -11.26 2.85
C ASP A 109 -0.44 -9.90 2.46
N GLU A 110 0.43 -8.96 2.05
CA GLU A 110 0.09 -7.57 1.76
C GLU A 110 0.65 -7.09 0.42
N ALA A 111 -0.05 -6.17 -0.20
CA ALA A 111 0.44 -5.33 -1.29
C ALA A 111 0.91 -4.00 -0.72
N VAL A 112 2.23 -3.76 -0.70
CA VAL A 112 2.83 -2.52 -0.18
C VAL A 112 3.03 -1.54 -1.33
N CYS A 113 2.49 -0.33 -1.19
CA CYS A 113 2.75 0.75 -2.12
C CYS A 113 4.19 1.26 -1.93
N ILE A 114 4.96 1.29 -3.00
CA ILE A 114 6.34 1.79 -2.98
C ILE A 114 6.50 3.11 -3.74
N ASP A 115 5.59 3.38 -4.69
CA ASP A 115 5.60 4.62 -5.45
C ASP A 115 4.19 4.95 -5.94
N TRP A 116 3.91 6.21 -6.21
CA TRP A 116 2.62 6.67 -6.67
C TRP A 116 2.70 8.01 -7.40
N SER A 117 1.72 8.30 -8.24
CA SER A 117 1.51 9.63 -8.82
C SER A 117 0.04 10.00 -8.70
N GLN A 118 -0.24 11.17 -8.13
CA GLN A 118 -1.60 11.62 -7.86
C GLN A 118 -2.26 12.12 -9.14
N GLY A 119 -3.47 11.60 -9.42
CA GLY A 119 -4.34 12.10 -10.48
C GLY A 119 -5.06 13.40 -10.10
N ARG A 120 -5.82 13.95 -11.04
CA ARG A 120 -6.61 15.18 -10.82
C ARG A 120 -7.93 14.94 -10.09
N GLY A 121 -8.36 13.68 -9.99
CA GLY A 121 -9.63 13.28 -9.37
C GLY A 121 -9.62 13.38 -7.84
N ILE A 122 -10.01 12.29 -7.16
CA ILE A 122 -10.18 12.30 -5.70
C ILE A 122 -8.81 12.28 -4.98
N GLY A 123 -8.56 13.29 -4.15
CA GLY A 123 -7.34 13.40 -3.34
C GLY A 123 -7.29 12.48 -2.11
N VAL A 124 -8.32 11.65 -1.85
CA VAL A 124 -8.41 10.80 -0.66
C VAL A 124 -8.46 9.33 -1.08
N LEU A 125 -7.32 8.81 -1.52
CA LEU A 125 -7.15 7.37 -1.69
C LEU A 125 -6.30 6.84 -0.53
N MET A 126 -6.70 5.69 0.02
CA MET A 126 -6.11 5.13 1.25
C MET A 126 -4.66 4.67 1.09
N LEU A 127 -4.18 4.48 -0.16
CA LEU A 127 -2.87 3.93 -0.41
C LEU A 127 -1.86 5.03 -0.73
N ARG A 128 -0.71 4.99 -0.06
CA ARG A 128 0.43 5.89 -0.26
C ARG A 128 1.73 5.11 -0.06
N PRO A 129 2.89 5.58 -0.54
CA PRO A 129 4.16 4.91 -0.29
C PRO A 129 4.38 4.60 1.18
N GLY A 130 4.73 3.34 1.47
CA GLY A 130 4.88 2.79 2.81
C GLY A 130 3.60 2.21 3.42
N LEU A 131 2.41 2.50 2.89
CA LEU A 131 1.16 1.86 3.31
C LEU A 131 0.91 0.58 2.51
N SER A 132 0.13 -0.32 3.10
CA SER A 132 -0.22 -1.60 2.50
C SER A 132 -1.72 -1.89 2.61
N LEU A 133 -2.18 -2.76 1.71
CA LEU A 133 -3.48 -3.41 1.79
C LEU A 133 -3.29 -4.93 1.79
N PRO A 134 -4.15 -5.68 2.50
CA PRO A 134 -4.16 -7.14 2.40
C PRO A 134 -4.40 -7.58 0.94
N LEU A 135 -3.88 -8.76 0.57
CA LEU A 135 -3.96 -9.26 -0.82
C LEU A 135 -5.39 -9.42 -1.36
N HIS A 136 -6.40 -9.57 -0.50
CA HIS A 136 -7.81 -9.67 -0.92
C HIS A 136 -8.47 -8.31 -1.21
N ALA A 137 -7.80 -7.21 -0.88
CA ALA A 137 -8.36 -5.86 -0.95
C ALA A 137 -7.70 -5.02 -2.05
N GLY A 138 -8.53 -4.35 -2.85
CA GLY A 138 -8.11 -3.48 -3.92
C GLY A 138 -7.50 -4.20 -5.13
N ALA A 139 -7.35 -3.50 -6.25
CA ALA A 139 -6.87 -4.11 -7.48
C ALA A 139 -5.41 -4.58 -7.39
N ALA A 140 -4.52 -3.86 -6.69
CA ALA A 140 -3.13 -4.26 -6.55
C ALA A 140 -2.96 -5.58 -5.80
N GLY A 141 -3.59 -5.73 -4.63
CA GLY A 141 -3.55 -6.96 -3.83
C GLY A 141 -4.15 -8.14 -4.58
N ARG A 142 -5.33 -7.95 -5.19
CA ARG A 142 -6.03 -9.00 -5.92
C ARG A 142 -5.29 -9.44 -7.20
N THR A 143 -4.58 -8.53 -7.87
CA THR A 143 -3.63 -8.89 -8.93
C THR A 143 -2.53 -9.79 -8.38
N MET A 144 -1.90 -9.41 -7.26
CA MET A 144 -0.84 -10.23 -6.66
C MET A 144 -1.36 -11.61 -6.23
N LEU A 145 -2.53 -11.67 -5.61
CA LEU A 145 -3.17 -12.92 -5.22
C LEU A 145 -3.38 -13.87 -6.41
N ALA A 146 -3.66 -13.31 -7.60
CA ALA A 146 -3.85 -14.09 -8.81
C ALA A 146 -2.55 -14.66 -9.39
N TYR A 147 -1.40 -14.01 -9.17
CA TYR A 147 -0.15 -14.37 -9.83
C TYR A 147 0.97 -14.82 -8.88
N LEU A 148 0.77 -14.76 -7.57
CA LEU A 148 1.68 -15.38 -6.61
C LEU A 148 1.69 -16.92 -6.80
N PRO A 149 2.86 -17.57 -6.63
CA PRO A 149 3.00 -19.01 -6.92
C PRO A 149 2.22 -19.90 -5.94
N ASP A 150 2.08 -19.47 -4.70
CA ASP A 150 1.31 -20.17 -3.68
C ASP A 150 0.53 -19.17 -2.81
N VAL A 151 -0.79 -19.36 -2.78
CA VAL A 151 -1.73 -18.57 -1.98
C VAL A 151 -2.60 -19.44 -1.09
N THR A 152 -2.21 -20.70 -0.92
CA THR A 152 -3.00 -21.72 -0.18
C THR A 152 -3.24 -21.29 1.25
N ASP A 153 -2.20 -20.89 1.97
CA ASP A 153 -2.30 -20.47 3.36
C ASP A 153 -3.19 -19.22 3.49
N TYR A 154 -3.04 -18.26 2.56
CA TYR A 154 -3.87 -17.06 2.52
C TYR A 154 -5.35 -17.39 2.34
N LEU A 155 -5.68 -18.25 1.38
CA LEU A 155 -7.06 -18.68 1.14
C LEU A 155 -7.62 -19.53 2.28
N THR A 156 -6.80 -20.30 2.97
CA THR A 156 -7.21 -21.13 4.12
C THR A 156 -7.51 -20.27 5.36
N ALA A 157 -6.84 -19.11 5.51
CA ALA A 157 -7.10 -18.16 6.58
C ALA A 157 -8.41 -17.36 6.43
N ALA A 158 -9.12 -17.50 5.29
CA ALA A 158 -10.43 -16.85 5.11
C ALA A 158 -11.47 -17.35 6.13
N PRO A 159 -12.48 -16.53 6.51
CA PRO A 159 -12.80 -15.24 5.94
C PRO A 159 -11.87 -14.12 6.41
N HIS A 160 -11.57 -13.19 5.49
CA HIS A 160 -10.76 -12.01 5.77
C HIS A 160 -11.61 -10.83 6.25
N THR A 161 -10.96 -9.80 6.80
CA THR A 161 -11.65 -8.59 7.26
C THR A 161 -12.22 -7.79 6.09
N ALA A 162 -13.50 -7.47 6.14
CA ALA A 162 -14.15 -6.61 5.16
C ALA A 162 -13.85 -5.13 5.41
N PHE A 163 -13.56 -4.37 4.37
CA PHE A 163 -13.47 -2.90 4.38
C PHE A 163 -14.83 -2.27 4.04
N THR A 164 -15.58 -2.91 3.16
CA THR A 164 -16.93 -2.51 2.74
C THR A 164 -17.81 -3.75 2.59
N PRO A 165 -19.14 -3.59 2.42
CA PRO A 165 -20.01 -4.72 2.08
C PRO A 165 -19.69 -5.42 0.75
N LYS A 166 -18.83 -4.82 -0.09
CA LYS A 166 -18.40 -5.37 -1.39
C LYS A 166 -17.01 -6.04 -1.34
N SER A 167 -16.38 -6.09 -0.17
CA SER A 167 -15.10 -6.78 0.00
C SER A 167 -15.25 -8.28 -0.25
N LEU A 168 -14.33 -8.85 -1.00
CA LEU A 168 -14.23 -10.30 -1.18
C LEU A 168 -13.51 -10.90 0.02
N THR A 169 -14.23 -11.63 0.88
CA THR A 169 -13.67 -12.11 2.14
C THR A 169 -13.59 -13.63 2.25
N HIS A 170 -14.38 -14.36 1.43
CA HIS A 170 -14.44 -15.82 1.50
C HIS A 170 -13.55 -16.47 0.44
N ALA A 171 -12.98 -17.62 0.79
CA ALA A 171 -12.08 -18.37 -0.09
C ALA A 171 -12.67 -18.70 -1.46
N ALA A 172 -13.97 -19.00 -1.53
CA ALA A 172 -14.65 -19.31 -2.80
C ALA A 172 -14.72 -18.09 -3.72
N GLU A 173 -15.04 -16.92 -3.17
CA GLU A 173 -15.09 -15.64 -3.91
C GLU A 173 -13.70 -15.26 -4.42
N LEU A 174 -12.69 -15.40 -3.57
CA LEU A 174 -11.29 -15.09 -3.92
C LEU A 174 -10.76 -16.03 -5.00
N LYS A 175 -11.10 -17.33 -4.96
CA LYS A 175 -10.73 -18.28 -6.03
C LYS A 175 -11.36 -17.91 -7.36
N ALA A 176 -12.65 -17.58 -7.38
CA ALA A 176 -13.34 -17.14 -8.59
C ALA A 176 -12.73 -15.83 -9.13
N ASP A 177 -12.33 -14.92 -8.26
CA ASP A 177 -11.69 -13.67 -8.64
C ASP A 177 -10.27 -13.87 -9.20
N ILE A 178 -9.48 -14.79 -8.61
CA ILE A 178 -8.18 -15.20 -9.12
C ILE A 178 -8.30 -15.72 -10.57
N GLU A 179 -9.25 -16.62 -10.81
CA GLU A 179 -9.51 -17.18 -12.16
C GLU A 179 -9.92 -16.08 -13.14
N ARG A 180 -10.84 -15.19 -12.74
CA ARG A 180 -11.25 -14.05 -13.56
C ARG A 180 -10.08 -13.14 -13.87
N THR A 181 -9.26 -12.77 -12.88
CA THR A 181 -8.09 -11.91 -13.04
C THR A 181 -7.06 -12.52 -13.99
N ARG A 182 -6.81 -13.83 -13.88
CA ARG A 182 -5.91 -14.55 -14.82
C ARG A 182 -6.44 -14.54 -16.24
N ASN A 183 -7.74 -14.75 -16.44
CA ASN A 183 -8.37 -14.75 -17.76
C ASN A 183 -8.37 -13.38 -18.43
N LEU A 184 -8.58 -12.28 -17.66
CA LEU A 184 -8.57 -10.91 -18.15
C LEU A 184 -7.13 -10.38 -18.31
N GLY A 185 -6.20 -10.86 -17.49
CA GLY A 185 -4.84 -10.33 -17.37
C GLY A 185 -4.75 -9.06 -16.51
N TYR A 186 -5.79 -8.74 -15.76
CA TYR A 186 -5.84 -7.61 -14.81
C TYR A 186 -6.94 -7.84 -13.76
N ALA A 187 -6.78 -7.27 -12.59
CA ALA A 187 -7.79 -7.27 -11.53
C ALA A 187 -8.65 -6.00 -11.59
N VAL A 188 -9.92 -6.16 -11.22
CA VAL A 188 -10.89 -5.08 -11.12
C VAL A 188 -11.41 -4.99 -9.69
N SER A 189 -11.21 -3.85 -9.04
CA SER A 189 -11.73 -3.53 -7.72
C SER A 189 -12.92 -2.58 -7.87
N HIS A 190 -14.07 -3.00 -7.35
CA HIS A 190 -15.28 -2.18 -7.39
C HIS A 190 -15.77 -1.93 -5.97
N GLU A 191 -15.30 -0.83 -5.36
CA GLU A 191 -15.73 -0.40 -4.03
C GLU A 191 -15.45 -1.40 -2.89
N ASP A 192 -14.53 -2.33 -3.09
CA ASP A 192 -14.17 -3.36 -2.10
C ASP A 192 -13.27 -2.83 -0.96
N VAL A 193 -12.61 -1.67 -1.16
CA VAL A 193 -11.83 -0.96 -0.14
C VAL A 193 -12.54 0.31 0.35
N THR A 194 -13.08 1.10 -0.58
CA THR A 194 -13.76 2.36 -0.27
C THR A 194 -14.97 2.51 -1.16
N ILE A 195 -16.13 2.83 -0.58
CA ILE A 195 -17.38 3.05 -1.33
C ILE A 195 -17.19 4.24 -2.29
N GLY A 196 -17.65 4.11 -3.52
CA GLY A 196 -17.51 5.12 -4.58
C GLY A 196 -16.16 5.07 -5.32
N ILE A 197 -15.21 4.24 -4.88
CA ILE A 197 -13.88 4.11 -5.49
C ILE A 197 -13.78 2.79 -6.26
N GLY A 198 -13.23 2.88 -7.47
CA GLY A 198 -12.83 1.74 -8.30
C GLY A 198 -11.32 1.73 -8.52
N ALA A 199 -10.79 0.57 -8.89
CA ALA A 199 -9.39 0.45 -9.28
C ALA A 199 -9.19 -0.69 -10.29
N LEU A 200 -8.15 -0.55 -11.12
CA LEU A 200 -7.67 -1.56 -12.07
C LEU A 200 -6.21 -1.87 -11.76
N GLY A 201 -5.81 -3.13 -11.82
CA GLY A 201 -4.42 -3.54 -11.52
C GLY A 201 -3.89 -4.53 -12.54
N VAL A 202 -2.68 -4.29 -13.05
CA VAL A 202 -1.98 -5.14 -14.02
C VAL A 202 -0.68 -5.64 -13.40
N PRO A 203 -0.36 -6.95 -13.49
CA PRO A 203 0.86 -7.49 -12.94
C PRO A 203 2.10 -7.00 -13.69
N VAL A 204 3.20 -6.82 -12.97
CA VAL A 204 4.54 -6.54 -13.50
C VAL A 204 5.41 -7.77 -13.26
N PHE A 205 5.96 -8.34 -14.32
CA PHE A 205 6.80 -9.52 -14.23
C PHE A 205 8.28 -9.18 -14.46
N GLY A 206 9.12 -9.84 -13.70
CA GLY A 206 10.57 -9.83 -13.91
C GLY A 206 11.03 -10.99 -14.79
N ALA A 207 12.33 -11.23 -14.82
CA ALA A 207 12.93 -12.36 -15.52
C ALA A 207 12.28 -13.68 -15.10
N GLY A 208 12.10 -14.60 -16.04
CA GLY A 208 11.49 -15.91 -15.78
C GLY A 208 9.98 -15.88 -15.49
N GLY A 209 9.29 -14.76 -15.71
CA GLY A 209 7.84 -14.63 -15.46
C GLY A 209 7.48 -14.56 -13.97
N VAL A 210 8.42 -14.19 -13.11
CA VAL A 210 8.18 -14.03 -11.67
C VAL A 210 7.48 -12.70 -11.43
N LEU A 211 6.36 -12.73 -10.68
CA LEU A 211 5.66 -11.52 -10.26
C LEU A 211 6.59 -10.65 -9.38
N ARG A 212 6.80 -9.40 -9.79
CA ARG A 212 7.60 -8.42 -9.06
C ARG A 212 6.74 -7.34 -8.40
N GLY A 213 5.62 -7.01 -9.01
CA GLY A 213 4.74 -5.98 -8.50
C GLY A 213 3.44 -5.87 -9.30
N THR A 214 2.75 -4.79 -9.07
CA THR A 214 1.51 -4.41 -9.78
C THR A 214 1.50 -2.91 -10.01
N VAL A 215 1.21 -2.49 -11.24
CA VAL A 215 0.79 -1.12 -11.51
C VAL A 215 -0.73 -1.06 -11.45
N SER A 216 -1.29 -0.11 -10.72
CA SER A 216 -2.73 0.06 -10.64
C SER A 216 -3.14 1.53 -10.77
N LEU A 217 -4.36 1.74 -11.26
CA LEU A 217 -5.05 3.02 -11.26
C LEU A 217 -6.22 2.97 -10.30
N GLY A 218 -6.42 4.04 -9.54
CA GLY A 218 -7.57 4.22 -8.65
C GLY A 218 -8.23 5.57 -8.85
N GLY A 219 -9.57 5.58 -8.80
CA GLY A 219 -10.37 6.78 -9.00
C GLY A 219 -11.86 6.54 -8.72
N LEU A 220 -12.72 7.46 -9.17
CA LEU A 220 -14.17 7.29 -9.07
C LEU A 220 -14.62 6.03 -9.80
N ILE A 221 -15.48 5.25 -9.16
CA ILE A 221 -16.01 4.00 -9.73
C ILE A 221 -16.73 4.22 -11.08
N SER A 222 -17.38 5.36 -11.28
CA SER A 222 -18.02 5.74 -12.53
C SER A 222 -17.00 5.86 -13.67
N GLU A 223 -15.90 6.59 -13.44
CA GLU A 223 -14.85 6.82 -14.44
C GLU A 223 -14.08 5.52 -14.74
N ILE A 224 -13.74 4.75 -13.69
CA ILE A 224 -13.07 3.46 -13.85
C ILE A 224 -13.89 2.49 -14.71
N ARG A 225 -15.23 2.46 -14.54
CA ARG A 225 -16.12 1.59 -15.34
C ARG A 225 -16.30 2.08 -16.76
N GLU A 226 -16.49 3.40 -16.93
CA GLU A 226 -16.74 4.00 -18.24
C GLU A 226 -15.54 3.84 -19.18
N HIS A 227 -14.32 3.96 -18.63
CA HIS A 227 -13.08 3.96 -19.40
C HIS A 227 -12.20 2.71 -19.15
N GLU A 228 -12.76 1.62 -18.62
CA GLU A 228 -11.99 0.42 -18.19
C GLU A 228 -11.01 -0.05 -19.26
N HIS A 229 -11.45 -0.18 -20.51
CA HIS A 229 -10.61 -0.69 -21.60
C HIS A 229 -9.40 0.22 -21.88
N ASP A 230 -9.61 1.53 -21.95
CA ASP A 230 -8.55 2.50 -22.26
C ASP A 230 -7.58 2.64 -21.10
N LEU A 231 -8.11 2.64 -19.86
CA LEU A 231 -7.29 2.66 -18.65
C LEU A 231 -6.39 1.42 -18.55
N VAL A 232 -6.92 0.22 -18.83
CA VAL A 232 -6.14 -1.02 -18.86
C VAL A 232 -5.06 -0.97 -19.95
N ALA A 233 -5.35 -0.40 -21.13
CA ALA A 233 -4.37 -0.24 -22.19
C ALA A 233 -3.22 0.69 -21.78
N ALA A 234 -3.52 1.81 -21.12
CA ALA A 234 -2.54 2.74 -20.57
C ALA A 234 -1.67 2.09 -19.49
N ILE A 235 -2.29 1.38 -18.52
CA ILE A 235 -1.53 0.64 -17.48
C ILE A 235 -0.59 -0.37 -18.14
N ARG A 236 -1.04 -1.15 -19.11
CA ARG A 236 -0.21 -2.14 -19.83
C ARG A 236 0.96 -1.50 -20.55
N ALA A 237 0.82 -0.28 -21.08
CA ALA A 237 1.93 0.45 -21.69
C ALA A 237 3.01 0.80 -20.66
N THR A 238 2.61 1.30 -19.49
CA THR A 238 3.51 1.58 -18.37
C THR A 238 4.17 0.30 -17.84
N VAL A 239 3.41 -0.78 -17.67
CA VAL A 239 3.93 -2.09 -17.24
C VAL A 239 5.04 -2.58 -18.16
N ARG A 240 4.87 -2.51 -19.49
CA ARG A 240 5.92 -2.90 -20.45
C ARG A 240 7.21 -2.10 -20.25
N GLN A 241 7.11 -0.79 -19.99
CA GLN A 241 8.29 0.04 -19.71
C GLN A 241 9.01 -0.40 -18.43
N LEU A 242 8.26 -0.69 -17.36
CA LEU A 242 8.82 -1.16 -16.10
C LEU A 242 9.46 -2.54 -16.23
N GLU A 243 8.83 -3.46 -16.98
CA GLU A 243 9.41 -4.78 -17.24
C GLU A 243 10.70 -4.69 -18.05
N ASP A 244 10.81 -3.71 -18.98
CA ASP A 244 12.06 -3.43 -19.70
C ASP A 244 13.15 -2.88 -18.75
N LEU A 245 12.80 -2.04 -17.78
CA LEU A 245 13.73 -1.57 -16.76
C LEU A 245 14.22 -2.73 -15.89
N LEU A 246 13.32 -3.56 -15.41
CA LEU A 246 13.65 -4.74 -14.58
C LEU A 246 14.59 -5.72 -15.32
N ARG A 247 14.40 -5.93 -16.63
CA ARG A 247 15.28 -6.77 -17.45
C ARG A 247 16.69 -6.21 -17.63
N ARG A 248 16.85 -4.90 -17.54
CA ARG A 248 18.18 -4.23 -17.67
C ARG A 248 18.94 -4.18 -16.35
N ALA A 249 18.22 -4.24 -15.24
CA ALA A 249 18.79 -4.16 -13.89
C ALA A 249 19.25 -5.52 -13.32
N GLY A 250 18.82 -6.63 -13.89
CA GLY A 250 19.17 -8.01 -13.49
C GLY A 250 20.09 -8.68 -14.49
#